data_1be79c281991a8e384b23c059bb96f33
#
_entry.id   1be79c281991a8e384b23c059bb96f33
#
_cell.length_a   1.000
_cell.length_b   1.000
_cell.length_c   1.000
_cell.angle_alpha   90.00
_cell.angle_beta   90.00
_cell.angle_gamma   90.00
#
_symmetry.space_group_name_H-M   'P 1'
#
loop_
_entity.id
_entity.type
_entity.pdbx_description
1 polymer ?
#
loop_
_entity_poly.entity_id
_entity_poly.type
_entity_poly.pdbx_seq_one_letter_code
_entity_poly.pdbx_strand_id
1 'polypeptide(L)'
;MKKNYFSLAATLLCSLLFVACGNQKLKSNWMADDDVRVAIDETFQPIMDNLVQTFGMANVEANMKPVYVSEDSALRMLVNDSIRCCIATRKLSDREKTVVKGHNLGLKQALIATDAIALIVNKENTDSLISLEEIKGIVSGKITRWEQLKHHTRSGELKLLFDNSGSSTVRFMKDSLCGGKDIQGNVYASEGKTNESVIEMVKADPTIIGVIGTNWLKGNS
;
A
#
# COMPACT_ATOMS: atom_id res chain seq x y z
N MET A 1 -32.61 48.61 -53.98
CA MET A 1 -31.58 47.52 -53.93
C MET A 1 -30.76 47.46 -52.63
N LYS A 2 -31.09 48.13 -51.50
CA LYS A 2 -30.33 48.09 -50.21
C LYS A 2 -30.90 47.16 -49.14
N LYS A 3 -32.10 46.56 -49.33
CA LYS A 3 -32.72 45.71 -48.29
C LYS A 3 -32.25 44.25 -48.26
N ASN A 4 -31.70 43.74 -49.33
CA ASN A 4 -31.35 42.30 -49.40
C ASN A 4 -29.96 41.95 -48.82
N TYR A 5 -29.04 42.93 -48.71
CA TYR A 5 -27.72 42.70 -48.14
C TYR A 5 -27.73 42.53 -46.62
N PHE A 6 -28.69 43.19 -45.95
CA PHE A 6 -28.85 43.09 -44.48
C PHE A 6 -29.36 41.71 -44.07
N SER A 7 -30.24 41.13 -44.86
CA SER A 7 -30.76 39.75 -44.64
C SER A 7 -29.67 38.70 -44.87
N LEU A 8 -28.86 38.89 -45.92
CA LEU A 8 -27.76 37.96 -46.20
C LEU A 8 -26.65 38.01 -45.16
N ALA A 9 -26.33 39.21 -44.64
CA ALA A 9 -25.36 39.38 -43.58
C ALA A 9 -25.82 38.80 -42.24
N ALA A 10 -27.14 38.89 -41.92
CA ALA A 10 -27.70 38.32 -40.71
C ALA A 10 -27.74 36.79 -40.73
N THR A 11 -28.03 36.14 -41.90
CA THR A 11 -27.99 34.70 -42.07
C THR A 11 -26.55 34.14 -42.03
N LEU A 12 -25.59 34.89 -42.58
CA LEU A 12 -24.16 34.49 -42.52
C LEU A 12 -23.61 34.59 -41.07
N LEU A 13 -24.06 35.58 -40.29
CA LEU A 13 -23.64 35.76 -38.91
C LEU A 13 -24.24 34.68 -37.98
N CYS A 14 -25.48 34.24 -38.25
CA CYS A 14 -26.11 33.12 -37.51
C CYS A 14 -25.44 31.76 -37.79
N SER A 15 -24.97 31.53 -39.01
CA SER A 15 -24.29 30.25 -39.35
C SER A 15 -22.91 30.13 -38.72
N LEU A 16 -22.24 31.26 -38.42
CA LEU A 16 -20.94 31.26 -37.71
C LEU A 16 -21.05 30.95 -36.21
N LEU A 17 -22.25 31.13 -35.60
CA LEU A 17 -22.49 30.81 -34.19
C LEU A 17 -22.70 29.31 -33.93
N PHE A 18 -23.05 28.51 -34.94
CA PHE A 18 -23.24 27.07 -34.78
C PHE A 18 -21.95 26.25 -34.91
N VAL A 19 -20.84 26.85 -35.37
CA VAL A 19 -19.55 26.14 -35.46
C VAL A 19 -18.76 26.21 -34.14
N ALA A 20 -19.18 27.06 -33.17
CA ALA A 20 -18.51 27.22 -31.87
C ALA A 20 -18.90 26.16 -30.81
N CYS A 21 -19.88 25.29 -31.08
CA CYS A 21 -20.12 24.10 -30.25
C CYS A 21 -19.26 22.92 -30.75
N GLY A 22 -17.97 23.17 -30.87
CA GLY A 22 -16.99 22.10 -30.98
C GLY A 22 -17.08 21.22 -29.75
N ASN A 23 -17.23 19.92 -29.97
CA ASN A 23 -17.09 18.88 -28.97
C ASN A 23 -15.90 19.17 -28.03
N GLN A 24 -16.11 19.92 -26.97
CA GLN A 24 -15.32 19.73 -25.80
C GLN A 24 -15.71 18.33 -25.28
N LYS A 25 -15.00 17.30 -25.77
CA LYS A 25 -14.82 16.10 -24.97
C LYS A 25 -14.46 16.65 -23.60
N LEU A 26 -15.33 16.44 -22.64
CA LEU A 26 -14.97 16.54 -21.22
C LEU A 26 -13.80 15.58 -21.08
N LYS A 27 -12.59 16.06 -21.31
CA LYS A 27 -11.40 15.40 -20.81
C LYS A 27 -11.67 15.28 -19.32
N SER A 28 -11.89 14.07 -18.85
CA SER A 28 -11.77 13.78 -17.44
C SER A 28 -10.31 14.07 -17.12
N ASN A 29 -10.02 15.30 -16.68
CA ASN A 29 -8.67 15.87 -16.55
C ASN A 29 -7.76 15.13 -15.57
N TRP A 30 -8.23 14.04 -14.98
CA TRP A 30 -7.45 13.24 -14.06
C TRP A 30 -6.63 12.12 -14.73
N MET A 31 -6.84 11.85 -16.05
CA MET A 31 -6.13 10.80 -16.79
C MET A 31 -5.26 11.31 -17.96
N ALA A 32 -5.32 12.57 -18.34
CA ALA A 32 -4.85 12.95 -19.67
C ALA A 32 -3.50 13.67 -19.73
N ASP A 33 -3.02 14.31 -18.66
CA ASP A 33 -1.76 15.09 -18.71
C ASP A 33 -0.92 15.04 -17.44
N ASP A 34 -1.46 14.53 -16.32
CA ASP A 34 -0.73 14.46 -15.06
C ASP A 34 -0.52 13.00 -14.64
N ASP A 35 0.68 12.67 -14.22
CA ASP A 35 1.02 11.41 -13.58
C ASP A 35 0.03 11.10 -12.45
N VAL A 36 -0.78 10.05 -12.59
CA VAL A 36 -1.66 9.58 -11.53
C VAL A 36 -0.81 8.88 -10.46
N ARG A 37 -0.44 9.62 -9.44
CA ARG A 37 0.31 9.06 -8.32
C ARG A 37 -0.61 8.29 -7.39
N VAL A 38 -0.22 7.06 -7.06
CA VAL A 38 -0.92 6.18 -6.13
C VAL A 38 0.02 5.84 -4.98
N ALA A 39 -0.33 6.25 -3.75
CA ALA A 39 0.43 5.82 -2.57
C ALA A 39 0.05 4.39 -2.23
N ILE A 40 1.04 3.54 -2.09
CA ILE A 40 0.86 2.10 -1.92
C ILE A 40 1.68 1.65 -0.72
N ASP A 41 1.05 0.91 0.19
CA ASP A 41 1.80 0.20 1.22
C ASP A 41 2.87 -0.68 0.56
N GLU A 42 4.13 -0.47 0.92
CA GLU A 42 5.30 -1.15 0.37
C GLU A 42 5.15 -2.69 0.43
N THR A 43 4.43 -3.19 1.44
CA THR A 43 4.13 -4.62 1.56
C THR A 43 3.52 -5.21 0.28
N PHE A 44 2.81 -4.42 -0.54
CA PHE A 44 2.18 -4.88 -1.79
C PHE A 44 3.02 -4.65 -3.05
N GLN A 45 4.24 -4.17 -2.94
CA GLN A 45 5.05 -3.82 -4.11
C GLN A 45 5.09 -4.91 -5.18
N PRO A 46 5.40 -6.20 -4.88
CA PRO A 46 5.55 -7.21 -5.94
C PRO A 46 4.27 -7.46 -6.75
N ILE A 47 3.10 -7.40 -6.11
CA ILE A 47 1.83 -7.58 -6.82
C ILE A 47 1.42 -6.30 -7.55
N MET A 48 1.70 -5.14 -6.98
CA MET A 48 1.31 -3.87 -7.56
C MET A 48 2.14 -3.48 -8.77
N ASP A 49 3.44 -3.80 -8.80
CA ASP A 49 4.28 -3.60 -9.98
C ASP A 49 3.70 -4.32 -11.20
N ASN A 50 3.28 -5.59 -11.02
CA ASN A 50 2.63 -6.34 -12.10
C ASN A 50 1.28 -5.73 -12.53
N LEU A 51 0.47 -5.27 -11.57
CA LEU A 51 -0.83 -4.66 -11.87
C LEU A 51 -0.68 -3.31 -12.58
N VAL A 52 0.25 -2.47 -12.13
CA VAL A 52 0.53 -1.16 -12.76
C VAL A 52 1.04 -1.35 -14.18
N GLN A 53 1.96 -2.30 -14.40
CA GLN A 53 2.45 -2.64 -15.73
C GLN A 53 1.31 -3.11 -16.65
N THR A 54 0.48 -4.04 -16.17
CA THR A 54 -0.67 -4.57 -16.94
C THR A 54 -1.68 -3.47 -17.27
N PHE A 55 -1.97 -2.60 -16.30
CA PHE A 55 -2.86 -1.46 -16.50
C PHE A 55 -2.32 -0.49 -17.55
N GLY A 56 -1.03 -0.16 -17.51
CA GLY A 56 -0.37 0.70 -18.50
C GLY A 56 -0.40 0.14 -19.91
N MET A 57 -0.24 -1.19 -20.07
CA MET A 57 -0.37 -1.85 -21.37
C MET A 57 -1.80 -1.76 -21.95
N ALA A 58 -2.81 -1.83 -21.08
CA ALA A 58 -4.21 -1.75 -21.49
C ALA A 58 -4.71 -0.30 -21.66
N ASN A 59 -4.05 0.67 -21.04
CA ASN A 59 -4.46 2.08 -21.01
C ASN A 59 -3.27 2.98 -21.31
N VAL A 60 -2.86 3.03 -22.57
CA VAL A 60 -1.63 3.72 -23.03
C VAL A 60 -1.60 5.21 -22.67
N GLU A 61 -2.78 5.85 -22.53
CA GLU A 61 -2.89 7.27 -22.17
C GLU A 61 -2.86 7.51 -20.65
N ALA A 62 -2.92 6.44 -19.85
CA ALA A 62 -2.94 6.54 -18.38
C ALA A 62 -1.54 6.30 -17.82
N ASN A 63 -0.92 7.35 -17.28
CA ASN A 63 0.38 7.26 -16.65
C ASN A 63 0.23 7.11 -15.13
N MET A 64 0.08 5.84 -14.67
CA MET A 64 0.01 5.53 -13.26
C MET A 64 1.42 5.42 -12.67
N LYS A 65 1.71 6.18 -11.62
CA LYS A 65 2.99 6.13 -10.88
C LYS A 65 2.79 5.65 -9.46
N PRO A 66 3.24 4.44 -9.13
CA PRO A 66 3.21 3.95 -7.77
C PRO A 66 4.23 4.72 -6.90
N VAL A 67 3.84 4.98 -5.65
CA VAL A 67 4.69 5.58 -4.61
C VAL A 67 4.65 4.61 -3.43
N TYR A 68 5.66 3.75 -3.33
CA TYR A 68 5.76 2.77 -2.25
C TYR A 68 6.27 3.44 -0.97
N VAL A 69 5.50 3.33 0.09
CA VAL A 69 5.77 3.91 1.41
C VAL A 69 5.14 3.02 2.49
N SER A 70 5.42 3.29 3.77
CA SER A 70 4.70 2.59 4.84
C SER A 70 3.20 2.89 4.81
N GLU A 71 2.36 1.95 5.31
CA GLU A 71 0.90 2.12 5.37
C GLU A 71 0.50 3.47 6.01
N ASP A 72 1.11 3.81 7.14
CA ASP A 72 0.84 5.07 7.82
C ASP A 72 1.19 6.30 6.97
N SER A 73 2.26 6.24 6.20
CA SER A 73 2.65 7.31 5.29
C SER A 73 1.69 7.43 4.12
N ALA A 74 1.28 6.30 3.51
CA ALA A 74 0.32 6.27 2.42
C ALA A 74 -1.03 6.89 2.82
N LEU A 75 -1.56 6.48 3.98
CA LEU A 75 -2.81 7.03 4.52
C LEU A 75 -2.69 8.51 4.90
N ARG A 76 -1.55 8.94 5.45
CA ARG A 76 -1.29 10.34 5.76
C ARG A 76 -1.24 11.21 4.51
N MET A 77 -0.63 10.72 3.43
CA MET A 77 -0.62 11.42 2.14
C MET A 77 -2.05 11.61 1.60
N LEU A 78 -2.92 10.59 1.72
CA LEU A 78 -4.33 10.67 1.32
C LEU A 78 -5.11 11.67 2.20
N VAL A 79 -4.95 11.59 3.52
CA VAL A 79 -5.66 12.45 4.48
C VAL A 79 -5.28 13.92 4.31
N ASN A 80 -4.01 14.21 3.98
CA ASN A 80 -3.50 15.57 3.75
C ASN A 80 -3.70 16.06 2.31
N ASP A 81 -4.48 15.35 1.49
CA ASP A 81 -4.75 15.70 0.09
C ASP A 81 -3.48 15.83 -0.79
N SER A 82 -2.39 15.18 -0.38
CA SER A 82 -1.14 15.13 -1.16
C SER A 82 -1.20 14.08 -2.28
N ILE A 83 -2.16 13.17 -2.20
CA ILE A 83 -2.41 12.10 -3.18
C ILE A 83 -3.92 11.80 -3.22
N ARG A 84 -4.41 11.35 -4.38
CA ARG A 84 -5.84 11.08 -4.59
C ARG A 84 -6.22 9.62 -4.50
N CYS A 85 -5.27 8.72 -4.55
CA CYS A 85 -5.47 7.28 -4.47
C CYS A 85 -4.46 6.65 -3.53
N CYS A 86 -4.91 5.73 -2.68
CA CYS A 86 -4.08 5.02 -1.73
C CYS A 86 -4.50 3.56 -1.66
N ILE A 87 -3.53 2.65 -1.59
CA ILE A 87 -3.74 1.22 -1.33
C ILE A 87 -3.13 0.89 0.04
N ALA A 88 -3.97 0.44 0.94
CA ALA A 88 -3.63 0.15 2.33
C ALA A 88 -4.48 -1.01 2.85
N THR A 89 -4.09 -1.64 3.95
CA THR A 89 -4.80 -2.81 4.51
C THR A 89 -5.93 -2.42 5.47
N ARG A 90 -5.95 -1.18 5.95
CA ARG A 90 -7.01 -0.68 6.84
C ARG A 90 -7.86 0.41 6.19
N LYS A 91 -9.06 0.54 6.71
CA LYS A 91 -9.91 1.71 6.41
C LYS A 91 -9.43 2.94 7.16
N LEU A 92 -9.79 4.12 6.67
CA LEU A 92 -9.61 5.35 7.43
C LEU A 92 -10.43 5.30 8.72
N SER A 93 -9.83 5.76 9.81
CA SER A 93 -10.53 6.02 11.08
C SER A 93 -11.55 7.16 10.92
N ASP A 94 -12.48 7.29 11.85
CA ASP A 94 -13.50 8.35 11.77
C ASP A 94 -12.89 9.77 11.89
N ARG A 95 -11.79 9.90 12.63
CA ARG A 95 -11.02 11.16 12.69
C ARG A 95 -10.42 11.51 11.33
N GLU A 96 -9.78 10.54 10.65
CA GLU A 96 -9.18 10.71 9.32
C GLU A 96 -10.27 11.03 8.28
N LYS A 97 -11.42 10.35 8.32
CA LYS A 97 -12.56 10.65 7.46
C LYS A 97 -13.09 12.07 7.66
N THR A 98 -13.08 12.56 8.91
CA THR A 98 -13.49 13.93 9.21
C THR A 98 -12.54 14.95 8.56
N VAL A 99 -11.24 14.71 8.62
CA VAL A 99 -10.24 15.57 7.96
C VAL A 99 -10.45 15.59 6.44
N VAL A 100 -10.59 14.41 5.82
CA VAL A 100 -10.84 14.30 4.36
C VAL A 100 -12.12 15.04 3.95
N LYS A 101 -13.20 14.93 4.73
CA LYS A 101 -14.44 15.69 4.48
C LYS A 101 -14.21 17.19 4.58
N GLY A 102 -13.36 17.65 5.48
CA GLY A 102 -12.99 19.07 5.62
C GLY A 102 -12.34 19.65 4.35
N HIS A 103 -11.72 18.82 3.53
CA HIS A 103 -11.19 19.21 2.21
C HIS A 103 -12.26 19.19 1.09
N ASN A 104 -13.54 18.99 1.40
CA ASN A 104 -14.66 18.84 0.44
C ASN A 104 -14.45 17.66 -0.55
N LEU A 105 -13.75 16.63 -0.12
CA LEU A 105 -13.47 15.45 -0.94
C LEU A 105 -14.45 14.31 -0.64
N GLY A 106 -14.99 13.73 -1.73
CA GLY A 106 -15.78 12.52 -1.66
C GLY A 106 -14.87 11.28 -1.53
N LEU A 107 -14.92 10.61 -0.36
CA LEU A 107 -14.17 9.38 -0.13
C LEU A 107 -14.91 8.17 -0.71
N LYS A 108 -14.23 7.40 -1.57
CA LYS A 108 -14.67 6.07 -2.02
C LYS A 108 -13.67 5.03 -1.53
N GLN A 109 -14.18 3.92 -1.01
CA GLN A 109 -13.36 2.79 -0.56
C GLN A 109 -13.89 1.51 -1.20
N ALA A 110 -12.97 0.64 -1.66
CA ALA A 110 -13.29 -0.67 -2.20
C ALA A 110 -12.29 -1.70 -1.64
N LEU A 111 -12.79 -2.90 -1.36
CA LEU A 111 -11.94 -4.06 -1.10
C LEU A 111 -11.52 -4.62 -2.46
N ILE A 112 -10.21 -4.69 -2.70
CA ILE A 112 -9.64 -5.19 -3.96
C ILE A 112 -9.04 -6.59 -3.83
N ALA A 113 -8.52 -6.94 -2.63
CA ALA A 113 -7.93 -8.24 -2.36
C ALA A 113 -7.89 -8.51 -0.85
N THR A 114 -7.59 -9.74 -0.49
CA THR A 114 -7.22 -10.16 0.87
C THR A 114 -5.78 -10.64 0.84
N ASP A 115 -4.95 -10.14 1.75
CA ASP A 115 -3.56 -10.55 1.93
C ASP A 115 -3.37 -11.27 3.26
N ALA A 116 -2.20 -11.88 3.43
CA ALA A 116 -1.76 -12.52 4.67
C ALA A 116 -0.32 -12.15 4.96
N ILE A 117 0.10 -12.31 6.22
CA ILE A 117 1.50 -12.22 6.61
C ILE A 117 2.13 -13.61 6.67
N ALA A 118 3.44 -13.66 6.45
CA ALA A 118 4.26 -14.85 6.62
C ALA A 118 5.35 -14.60 7.67
N LEU A 119 5.60 -15.61 8.49
CA LEU A 119 6.79 -15.69 9.32
C LEU A 119 7.85 -16.46 8.54
N ILE A 120 9.01 -15.87 8.39
CA ILE A 120 10.13 -16.47 7.67
C ILE A 120 11.33 -16.67 8.60
N VAL A 121 12.06 -17.72 8.39
CA VAL A 121 13.29 -18.04 9.13
C VAL A 121 14.41 -18.39 8.16
N ASN A 122 15.65 -18.34 8.62
CA ASN A 122 16.80 -18.78 7.82
C ASN A 122 16.67 -20.26 7.44
N LYS A 123 17.11 -20.62 6.23
CA LYS A 123 17.08 -21.99 5.70
C LYS A 123 17.82 -23.02 6.57
N GLU A 124 18.78 -22.58 7.37
CA GLU A 124 19.47 -23.44 8.33
C GLU A 124 18.63 -23.76 9.57
N ASN A 125 17.51 -23.07 9.76
CA ASN A 125 16.56 -23.36 10.81
C ASN A 125 15.58 -24.43 10.30
N THR A 126 15.74 -25.65 10.78
CA THR A 126 14.92 -26.80 10.35
C THR A 126 13.56 -26.85 11.06
N ASP A 127 13.34 -25.97 12.03
CA ASP A 127 12.05 -25.85 12.72
C ASP A 127 11.07 -25.07 11.85
N SER A 128 10.03 -25.76 11.40
CA SER A 128 8.99 -25.21 10.54
C SER A 128 7.64 -25.07 11.24
N LEU A 129 7.58 -25.42 12.54
CA LEU A 129 6.35 -25.43 13.31
C LEU A 129 6.42 -24.43 14.45
N ILE A 130 5.51 -23.46 14.43
CA ILE A 130 5.30 -22.53 15.52
C ILE A 130 3.80 -22.40 15.78
N SER A 131 3.39 -22.49 17.03
CA SER A 131 1.98 -22.36 17.41
C SER A 131 1.58 -20.88 17.53
N LEU A 132 0.27 -20.61 17.45
CA LEU A 132 -0.26 -19.26 17.66
C LEU A 132 0.02 -18.76 19.08
N GLU A 133 0.01 -19.65 20.07
CA GLU A 133 0.35 -19.33 21.46
C GLU A 133 1.81 -18.90 21.61
N GLU A 134 2.72 -19.56 20.90
CA GLU A 134 4.15 -19.19 20.88
C GLU A 134 4.35 -17.83 20.20
N ILE A 135 3.67 -17.59 19.07
CA ILE A 135 3.70 -16.28 18.42
C ILE A 135 3.19 -15.19 19.37
N LYS A 136 2.08 -15.41 20.07
CA LYS A 136 1.58 -14.49 21.12
C LYS A 136 2.59 -14.32 22.26
N GLY A 137 3.28 -15.40 22.64
CA GLY A 137 4.35 -15.36 23.61
C GLY A 137 5.52 -14.46 23.17
N ILE A 138 5.92 -14.58 21.92
CA ILE A 138 7.01 -13.76 21.32
C ILE A 138 6.59 -12.28 21.30
N VAL A 139 5.44 -11.94 20.71
CA VAL A 139 5.01 -10.54 20.58
C VAL A 139 4.67 -9.89 21.92
N SER A 140 4.33 -10.66 22.97
CA SER A 140 4.11 -10.15 24.32
C SER A 140 5.37 -10.11 25.18
N GLY A 141 6.53 -10.52 24.65
CA GLY A 141 7.81 -10.55 25.39
C GLY A 141 7.94 -11.67 26.42
N LYS A 142 7.01 -12.63 26.47
CA LYS A 142 7.12 -13.82 27.33
C LYS A 142 8.11 -14.84 26.80
N ILE A 143 8.22 -14.94 25.48
CA ILE A 143 9.20 -15.76 24.78
C ILE A 143 10.20 -14.82 24.11
N THR A 144 11.45 -14.86 24.53
CA THR A 144 12.56 -14.01 24.07
C THR A 144 13.76 -14.83 23.61
N ARG A 145 13.71 -16.14 23.77
CA ARG A 145 14.78 -17.06 23.42
C ARG A 145 14.22 -18.26 22.65
N TRP A 146 15.02 -18.80 21.76
CA TRP A 146 14.66 -19.95 20.94
C TRP A 146 14.33 -21.20 21.78
N GLU A 147 15.07 -21.44 22.87
CA GLU A 147 14.85 -22.62 23.75
C GLU A 147 13.52 -22.63 24.46
N GLN A 148 12.78 -21.53 24.46
CA GLN A 148 11.44 -21.44 25.04
C GLN A 148 10.33 -21.92 24.08
N LEU A 149 10.67 -22.14 22.80
CA LEU A 149 9.76 -22.73 21.82
C LEU A 149 9.70 -24.24 21.99
N LYS A 150 8.52 -24.82 21.77
CA LYS A 150 8.31 -26.27 21.87
C LYS A 150 9.17 -27.07 20.87
N HIS A 151 9.28 -26.53 19.67
CA HIS A 151 10.15 -27.07 18.62
C HIS A 151 11.23 -26.04 18.35
N HIS A 152 12.49 -26.39 18.61
CA HIS A 152 13.62 -25.52 18.38
C HIS A 152 14.88 -26.33 18.09
N THR A 153 15.61 -25.92 17.09
CA THR A 153 16.95 -26.43 16.76
C THR A 153 18.02 -25.40 17.08
N ARG A 154 17.60 -24.22 17.53
CA ARG A 154 18.46 -23.10 17.86
C ARG A 154 18.40 -22.77 19.33
N SER A 155 19.42 -22.05 19.78
CA SER A 155 19.49 -21.48 21.14
C SER A 155 19.90 -20.02 21.07
N GLY A 156 19.65 -19.29 22.15
CA GLY A 156 19.99 -17.90 22.26
C GLY A 156 18.81 -16.96 22.08
N GLU A 157 19.09 -15.67 21.86
CA GLU A 157 18.08 -14.64 21.69
C GLU A 157 17.26 -14.89 20.43
N LEU A 158 15.93 -14.77 20.56
CA LEU A 158 14.99 -14.78 19.46
C LEU A 158 14.68 -13.32 19.10
N LYS A 159 14.91 -12.94 17.85
CA LYS A 159 14.66 -11.62 17.32
C LYS A 159 13.47 -11.64 16.36
N LEU A 160 12.52 -10.75 16.56
CA LEU A 160 11.40 -10.55 15.63
C LEU A 160 11.66 -9.32 14.78
N LEU A 161 11.77 -9.49 13.47
CA LEU A 161 12.16 -8.44 12.54
C LEU A 161 10.99 -8.05 11.64
N PHE A 162 10.71 -6.76 11.57
CA PHE A 162 9.75 -6.15 10.66
C PHE A 162 10.45 -5.22 9.67
N ASP A 163 9.75 -4.83 8.63
CA ASP A 163 10.18 -3.80 7.67
C ASP A 163 10.35 -2.43 8.35
N ASN A 164 9.26 -1.86 8.86
CA ASN A 164 9.28 -0.58 9.57
C ASN A 164 8.13 -0.48 10.59
N SER A 165 8.20 0.47 11.52
CA SER A 165 7.23 0.61 12.61
C SER A 165 5.83 1.08 12.16
N GLY A 166 5.72 1.70 10.98
CA GLY A 166 4.45 2.19 10.41
C GLY A 166 3.87 1.26 9.35
N SER A 167 4.35 0.01 9.25
CA SER A 167 3.89 -0.95 8.25
C SER A 167 2.58 -1.63 8.64
N SER A 168 1.90 -2.15 7.64
CA SER A 168 0.70 -2.97 7.83
C SER A 168 1.00 -4.28 8.55
N THR A 169 2.19 -4.86 8.38
CA THR A 169 2.61 -6.10 9.07
C THR A 169 2.69 -5.91 10.58
N VAL A 170 3.33 -4.81 11.04
CA VAL A 170 3.38 -4.44 12.47
C VAL A 170 1.98 -4.18 13.01
N ARG A 171 1.17 -3.39 12.31
CA ARG A 171 -0.19 -3.09 12.73
C ARG A 171 -1.04 -4.36 12.83
N PHE A 172 -0.99 -5.26 11.85
CA PHE A 172 -1.71 -6.53 11.88
C PHE A 172 -1.33 -7.37 13.10
N MET A 173 -0.04 -7.48 13.41
CA MET A 173 0.44 -8.23 14.59
C MET A 173 -0.06 -7.61 15.90
N LYS A 174 -0.02 -6.27 16.01
CA LYS A 174 -0.58 -5.55 17.17
C LYS A 174 -2.06 -5.81 17.36
N ASP A 175 -2.84 -5.62 16.30
CA ASP A 175 -4.30 -5.73 16.35
C ASP A 175 -4.75 -7.16 16.63
N SER A 176 -4.13 -8.14 15.95
CA SER A 176 -4.55 -9.53 15.98
C SER A 176 -4.03 -10.31 17.20
N LEU A 177 -2.81 -9.98 17.68
CA LEU A 177 -2.12 -10.77 18.69
C LEU A 177 -1.89 -10.04 20.02
N CYS A 178 -1.83 -8.70 19.99
CA CYS A 178 -1.55 -7.89 21.18
C CYS A 178 -2.77 -7.09 21.66
N GLY A 179 -3.96 -7.28 21.04
CA GLY A 179 -5.17 -6.53 21.39
C GLY A 179 -5.01 -5.01 21.18
N GLY A 180 -4.28 -4.61 20.14
CA GLY A 180 -3.99 -3.21 19.79
C GLY A 180 -2.88 -2.56 20.60
N LYS A 181 -2.24 -3.29 21.53
CA LYS A 181 -1.09 -2.79 22.31
C LYS A 181 0.21 -2.94 21.53
N ASP A 182 1.23 -2.19 21.93
CA ASP A 182 2.56 -2.33 21.34
C ASP A 182 3.16 -3.70 21.61
N ILE A 183 3.93 -4.18 20.64
CA ILE A 183 4.68 -5.43 20.74
C ILE A 183 5.79 -5.22 21.81
N GLN A 184 5.90 -6.15 22.76
CA GLN A 184 6.81 -6.07 23.90
C GLN A 184 8.04 -6.98 23.76
N GLY A 185 8.07 -7.85 22.74
CA GLY A 185 9.19 -8.76 22.51
C GLY A 185 10.45 -8.08 22.00
N ASN A 186 11.50 -8.87 21.70
CA ASN A 186 12.72 -8.40 21.06
C ASN A 186 12.44 -8.06 19.58
N VAL A 187 11.97 -6.83 19.36
CA VAL A 187 11.46 -6.36 18.06
C VAL A 187 12.45 -5.40 17.44
N TYR A 188 12.74 -5.62 16.18
CA TYR A 188 13.67 -4.83 15.39
C TYR A 188 13.01 -4.39 14.08
N ALA A 189 13.43 -3.25 13.54
CA ALA A 189 13.12 -2.84 12.18
C ALA A 189 14.30 -3.15 11.26
N SER A 190 14.03 -3.54 10.02
CA SER A 190 15.08 -3.77 9.03
C SER A 190 15.79 -2.46 8.66
N GLU A 191 17.07 -2.55 8.31
CA GLU A 191 17.87 -1.38 7.93
C GLU A 191 17.30 -0.66 6.70
N GLY A 192 16.88 -1.43 5.69
CA GLY A 192 16.27 -0.92 4.46
C GLY A 192 14.81 -0.49 4.61
N LYS A 193 14.18 -0.81 5.74
CA LYS A 193 12.76 -0.51 6.04
C LYS A 193 11.77 -1.08 5.01
N THR A 194 12.12 -2.17 4.34
CA THR A 194 11.33 -2.85 3.32
C THR A 194 11.23 -4.35 3.62
N ASN A 195 10.22 -5.02 3.05
CA ASN A 195 10.09 -6.48 3.15
C ASN A 195 11.29 -7.20 2.51
N GLU A 196 11.85 -6.68 1.42
CA GLU A 196 13.08 -7.21 0.82
C GLU A 196 14.25 -7.19 1.81
N SER A 197 14.44 -6.07 2.52
CA SER A 197 15.48 -5.96 3.54
C SER A 197 15.28 -6.93 4.71
N VAL A 198 14.03 -7.21 5.11
CA VAL A 198 13.72 -8.26 6.09
C VAL A 198 14.21 -9.63 5.59
N ILE A 199 13.90 -9.97 4.34
CA ILE A 199 14.32 -11.25 3.73
C ILE A 199 15.84 -11.38 3.74
N GLU A 200 16.57 -10.34 3.32
CA GLU A 200 18.04 -10.37 3.29
C GLU A 200 18.65 -10.51 4.69
N MET A 201 18.10 -9.80 5.70
CA MET A 201 18.57 -9.93 7.08
C MET A 201 18.29 -11.32 7.67
N VAL A 202 17.13 -11.94 7.35
CA VAL A 202 16.84 -13.33 7.76
C VAL A 202 17.77 -14.31 7.10
N LYS A 203 18.16 -14.10 5.83
CA LYS A 203 19.17 -14.94 5.17
C LYS A 203 20.54 -14.85 5.85
N ALA A 204 20.89 -13.68 6.38
CA ALA A 204 22.19 -13.42 7.01
C ALA A 204 22.27 -13.84 8.48
N ASP A 205 21.18 -13.75 9.24
CA ASP A 205 21.14 -14.04 10.69
C ASP A 205 20.07 -15.11 11.02
N PRO A 206 20.52 -16.34 11.36
CA PRO A 206 19.60 -17.44 11.67
C PRO A 206 18.85 -17.29 13.02
N THR A 207 19.13 -16.27 13.81
CA THR A 207 18.40 -15.99 15.06
C THR A 207 17.13 -15.17 14.84
N ILE A 208 16.90 -14.70 13.63
CA ILE A 208 15.80 -13.81 13.27
C ILE A 208 14.59 -14.62 12.78
N ILE A 209 13.40 -14.24 13.29
CA ILE A 209 12.11 -14.50 12.64
C ILE A 209 11.69 -13.21 11.94
N GLY A 210 11.61 -13.23 10.61
CA GLY A 210 11.12 -12.10 9.82
C GLY A 210 9.61 -12.15 9.64
N VAL A 211 8.97 -10.99 9.59
CA VAL A 211 7.54 -10.85 9.30
C VAL A 211 7.38 -10.06 8.02
N ILE A 212 6.76 -10.67 7.01
CA ILE A 212 6.59 -10.11 5.67
C ILE A 212 5.18 -10.34 5.13
N GLY A 213 4.78 -9.60 4.10
CA GLY A 213 3.60 -9.93 3.30
C GLY A 213 3.80 -11.21 2.48
N THR A 214 2.77 -12.05 2.35
CA THR A 214 2.89 -13.35 1.63
C THR A 214 3.25 -13.21 0.16
N ASN A 215 2.95 -12.08 -0.46
CA ASN A 215 3.30 -11.82 -1.86
C ASN A 215 4.83 -11.70 -2.10
N TRP A 216 5.62 -11.50 -1.05
CA TRP A 216 7.08 -11.48 -1.08
C TRP A 216 7.72 -12.88 -1.07
N LEU A 217 6.95 -13.94 -0.86
CA LEU A 217 7.47 -15.32 -0.86
C LEU A 217 7.81 -15.81 -2.28
N LYS A 218 7.19 -15.25 -3.32
CA LYS A 218 7.46 -15.65 -4.71
C LYS A 218 8.87 -15.26 -5.10
N GLY A 219 9.69 -16.26 -5.45
CA GLY A 219 11.09 -16.10 -5.89
C GLY A 219 12.12 -16.15 -4.77
N ASN A 220 11.72 -16.31 -3.51
CA ASN A 220 12.61 -16.40 -2.35
C ASN A 220 12.51 -17.73 -1.58
N SER A 221 11.87 -18.76 -2.15
CA SER A 221 11.78 -20.14 -1.60
C SER A 221 12.85 -21.04 -2.17
#